data_da5cd44a9f5d16aaaea7430c859116a7
#
_entry.id   da5cd44a9f5d16aaaea7430c859116a7
#
_cell.length_a   1.000
_cell.length_b   1.000
_cell.length_c   1.000
_cell.angle_alpha   90.00
_cell.angle_beta   90.00
_cell.angle_gamma   90.00
#
_symmetry.space_group_name_H-M   'P 1'
#
loop_
_entity.id
_entity.type
_entity.pdbx_description
1 polymer ?
#
loop_
_entity_poly.entity_id
_entity_poly.type
_entity_poly.pdbx_seq_one_letter_code
_entity_poly.pdbx_strand_id
1 'polypeptide(L)'
;MLLEKGKSMKAEIIAVGTELLLGQVVNTNATFLSEELAALGIDVYYQTVVGDNGGRLETLLTEAEQRSDLIVLCGGLGPTEDDLTKQVVAQHLHKSLVEDQEGLNRLHQFFQQSKRPMTENNLRQVLAIEGGQVLQNPTGLAVGSFVTEGTTSYLLLPGPPNELIPMFQQAARPLLIDAFPQEEQLISRVLRFYGIGESQLVTEIQSLIAHQTNPTIAPYAKPNEVTLRLTVKTKDLVAGEELLTATEEKVLAKVGDYFYGYGDDNSLAKVTVDLLLQNGQTVTAAESLTAGLFQSTLGEIAGASKIFKGGFVTYSQETKENFLGISHELLEEHGTVSEACAKEMAEKARQL
;
A
#
# COMPACT_ATOMS: atom_id res chain seq x y z
N MET A 1 33.79 0.07 -5.68
CA MET A 1 34.13 -1.28 -5.18
C MET A 1 33.03 -2.19 -5.68
N LEU A 2 33.36 -3.12 -6.57
CA LEU A 2 32.36 -4.03 -7.15
C LEU A 2 31.89 -5.00 -6.04
N LEU A 3 30.60 -4.99 -5.75
CA LEU A 3 29.98 -6.02 -4.91
C LEU A 3 30.39 -7.41 -5.45
N GLU A 4 30.71 -8.34 -4.56
CA GLU A 4 30.95 -9.72 -4.94
C GLU A 4 29.73 -10.22 -5.73
N LYS A 5 29.96 -10.63 -6.98
CA LYS A 5 28.90 -11.16 -7.86
C LYS A 5 28.14 -12.28 -7.16
N GLY A 6 26.87 -12.07 -6.90
CA GLY A 6 25.95 -13.09 -6.38
C GLY A 6 25.49 -12.90 -4.93
N LYS A 7 25.88 -11.81 -4.22
CA LYS A 7 25.37 -11.52 -2.88
C LYS A 7 24.13 -10.64 -3.00
N SER A 8 23.00 -11.14 -2.49
CA SER A 8 21.78 -10.33 -2.36
C SER A 8 22.03 -9.12 -1.46
N MET A 9 21.56 -7.95 -1.88
CA MET A 9 21.67 -6.70 -1.12
C MET A 9 20.69 -6.74 0.05
N LYS A 10 21.14 -6.37 1.23
CA LYS A 10 20.34 -6.35 2.45
C LYS A 10 19.97 -4.94 2.82
N ALA A 11 18.70 -4.68 3.03
CA ALA A 11 18.20 -3.41 3.50
C ALA A 11 17.58 -3.51 4.90
N GLU A 12 17.63 -2.39 5.62
CA GLU A 12 16.88 -2.15 6.84
C GLU A 12 16.08 -0.86 6.70
N ILE A 13 14.82 -0.90 7.13
CA ILE A 13 13.92 0.27 7.14
C ILE A 13 13.84 0.79 8.58
N ILE A 14 14.15 2.08 8.78
CA ILE A 14 14.05 2.77 10.06
C ILE A 14 13.00 3.88 9.93
N ALA A 15 11.86 3.69 10.57
CA ALA A 15 10.82 4.70 10.66
C ALA A 15 11.05 5.58 11.89
N VAL A 16 11.18 6.88 11.66
CA VAL A 16 11.43 7.89 12.69
C VAL A 16 10.16 8.68 12.95
N GLY A 17 9.63 8.60 14.17
CA GLY A 17 8.43 9.31 14.58
C GLY A 17 7.88 8.77 15.90
N THR A 18 7.67 9.65 16.85
CA THR A 18 7.13 9.30 18.18
C THR A 18 5.67 8.85 18.08
N GLU A 19 4.89 9.39 17.14
CA GLU A 19 3.50 9.03 16.88
C GLU A 19 3.32 7.56 16.46
N LEU A 20 4.33 6.98 15.80
CA LEU A 20 4.35 5.56 15.44
C LEU A 20 4.48 4.68 16.68
N LEU A 21 5.36 5.06 17.62
CA LEU A 21 5.54 4.34 18.88
C LEU A 21 4.34 4.44 19.80
N LEU A 22 3.61 5.55 19.75
CA LEU A 22 2.39 5.77 20.52
C LEU A 22 1.15 5.09 19.90
N GLY A 23 1.29 4.47 18.73
CA GLY A 23 0.19 3.83 18.03
C GLY A 23 -0.86 4.79 17.47
N GLN A 24 -0.52 6.07 17.31
CA GLN A 24 -1.41 7.10 16.75
C GLN A 24 -1.53 7.00 15.24
N VAL A 25 -0.50 6.46 14.59
CA VAL A 25 -0.41 6.27 13.13
C VAL A 25 0.07 4.86 12.82
N VAL A 26 -0.52 4.23 11.82
CA VAL A 26 -0.06 2.94 11.29
C VAL A 26 1.13 3.18 10.36
N ASN A 27 2.20 2.40 10.52
CA ASN A 27 3.41 2.49 9.68
C ASN A 27 3.19 1.88 8.27
N THR A 28 2.41 2.55 7.44
CA THR A 28 2.18 2.14 6.05
C THR A 28 3.40 2.36 5.15
N ASN A 29 4.29 3.27 5.52
CA ASN A 29 5.53 3.53 4.79
C ASN A 29 6.45 2.30 4.77
N ALA A 30 6.59 1.61 5.88
CA ALA A 30 7.43 0.41 5.94
C ALA A 30 6.88 -0.71 5.04
N THR A 31 5.56 -0.86 4.95
CA THR A 31 4.93 -1.80 4.02
C THR A 31 5.26 -1.45 2.58
N PHE A 32 4.99 -0.20 2.16
CA PHE A 32 5.28 0.29 0.81
C PHE A 32 6.77 0.11 0.45
N LEU A 33 7.67 0.57 1.32
CA LEU A 33 9.12 0.46 1.08
C LEU A 33 9.58 -1.00 0.97
N SER A 34 9.03 -1.91 1.78
CA SER A 34 9.37 -3.33 1.69
C SER A 34 8.93 -3.96 0.37
N GLU A 35 7.75 -3.60 -0.12
CA GLU A 35 7.24 -4.07 -1.42
C GLU A 35 8.10 -3.54 -2.57
N GLU A 36 8.43 -2.26 -2.57
CA GLU A 36 9.25 -1.63 -3.61
C GLU A 36 10.70 -2.16 -3.61
N LEU A 37 11.32 -2.30 -2.43
CA LEU A 37 12.68 -2.84 -2.32
C LEU A 37 12.72 -4.31 -2.76
N ALA A 38 11.74 -5.12 -2.38
CA ALA A 38 11.62 -6.49 -2.83
C ALA A 38 11.47 -6.58 -4.36
N ALA A 39 10.65 -5.70 -4.97
CA ALA A 39 10.52 -5.60 -6.42
C ALA A 39 11.83 -5.23 -7.13
N LEU A 40 12.73 -4.52 -6.44
CA LEU A 40 14.09 -4.23 -6.90
C LEU A 40 15.10 -5.36 -6.61
N GLY A 41 14.68 -6.47 -6.00
CA GLY A 41 15.57 -7.56 -5.63
C GLY A 41 16.45 -7.26 -4.40
N ILE A 42 16.07 -6.28 -3.60
CA ILE A 42 16.75 -5.88 -2.36
C ILE A 42 16.01 -6.52 -1.18
N ASP A 43 16.68 -7.35 -0.41
CA ASP A 43 16.09 -8.09 0.70
C ASP A 43 15.97 -7.21 1.95
N VAL A 44 14.76 -7.05 2.49
CA VAL A 44 14.52 -6.37 3.77
C VAL A 44 14.43 -7.39 4.89
N TYR A 45 15.38 -7.35 5.83
CA TYR A 45 15.39 -8.25 7.00
C TYR A 45 14.92 -7.59 8.28
N TYR A 46 15.04 -6.27 8.39
CA TYR A 46 14.70 -5.54 9.59
C TYR A 46 13.85 -4.31 9.29
N GLN A 47 12.83 -4.12 10.09
CA GLN A 47 12.03 -2.92 10.15
C GLN A 47 12.03 -2.44 11.60
N THR A 48 12.51 -1.23 11.84
CA THR A 48 12.63 -0.68 13.17
C THR A 48 11.89 0.65 13.26
N VAL A 49 11.23 0.91 14.38
CA VAL A 49 10.61 2.20 14.67
C VAL A 49 11.35 2.84 15.83
N VAL A 50 11.72 4.09 15.68
CA VAL A 50 12.38 4.90 16.71
C VAL A 50 11.64 6.24 16.85
N GLY A 51 11.50 6.71 18.09
CA GLY A 51 10.97 8.07 18.36
C GLY A 51 12.00 9.13 18.04
N ASP A 52 11.57 10.38 18.00
CA ASP A 52 12.35 11.58 17.68
C ASP A 52 13.42 11.86 18.76
N ASN A 53 14.46 11.04 18.76
CA ASN A 53 15.57 11.11 19.73
C ASN A 53 16.90 10.78 19.04
N GLY A 54 17.79 11.76 19.00
CA GLY A 54 19.06 11.66 18.30
C GLY A 54 19.97 10.53 18.81
N GLY A 55 20.06 10.33 20.13
CA GLY A 55 20.93 9.29 20.70
C GLY A 55 20.43 7.88 20.40
N ARG A 56 19.10 7.67 20.38
CA ARG A 56 18.52 6.37 20.01
C ARG A 56 18.70 6.09 18.53
N LEU A 57 18.50 7.10 17.68
CA LEU A 57 18.69 6.97 16.24
C LEU A 57 20.16 6.68 15.91
N GLU A 58 21.12 7.36 16.56
CA GLU A 58 22.56 7.12 16.41
C GLU A 58 22.95 5.68 16.77
N THR A 59 22.45 5.17 17.91
CA THR A 59 22.68 3.78 18.31
C THR A 59 22.16 2.81 17.24
N LEU A 60 20.96 3.08 16.73
CA LEU A 60 20.31 2.24 15.73
C LEU A 60 21.06 2.24 14.39
N LEU A 61 21.57 3.39 13.95
CA LEU A 61 22.40 3.50 12.75
C LEU A 61 23.66 2.63 12.88
N THR A 62 24.36 2.73 14.02
CA THR A 62 25.56 1.93 14.31
C THR A 62 25.28 0.42 14.26
N GLU A 63 24.11 -0.01 14.76
CA GLU A 63 23.70 -1.42 14.71
C GLU A 63 23.33 -1.86 13.29
N ALA A 64 22.58 -1.01 12.56
CA ALA A 64 22.10 -1.30 11.21
C ALA A 64 23.25 -1.44 10.21
N GLU A 65 24.32 -0.64 10.31
CA GLU A 65 25.52 -0.72 9.47
C GLU A 65 26.24 -2.08 9.54
N GLN A 66 26.14 -2.78 10.68
CA GLN A 66 26.82 -4.06 10.86
C GLN A 66 26.13 -5.20 10.10
N ARG A 67 24.86 -4.99 9.67
CA ARG A 67 24.02 -6.06 9.12
C ARG A 67 23.34 -5.73 7.81
N SER A 68 23.37 -4.46 7.39
CA SER A 68 22.64 -3.99 6.21
C SER A 68 23.53 -3.19 5.26
N ASP A 69 23.36 -3.38 3.97
CA ASP A 69 24.07 -2.67 2.92
C ASP A 69 23.36 -1.36 2.53
N LEU A 70 22.03 -1.29 2.79
CA LEU A 70 21.18 -0.12 2.57
C LEU A 70 20.33 0.15 3.82
N ILE A 71 20.39 1.37 4.34
CA ILE A 71 19.56 1.86 5.45
C ILE A 71 18.58 2.89 4.88
N VAL A 72 17.28 2.59 4.94
CA VAL A 72 16.21 3.47 4.48
C VAL A 72 15.55 4.11 5.69
N LEU A 73 15.74 5.43 5.85
CA LEU A 73 15.09 6.19 6.91
C LEU A 73 13.86 6.91 6.36
N CYS A 74 12.75 6.85 7.08
CA CYS A 74 11.54 7.58 6.73
C CYS A 74 11.00 8.35 7.94
N GLY A 75 10.84 9.66 7.78
CA GLY A 75 10.43 10.61 8.81
C GLY A 75 11.56 11.50 9.34
N GLY A 76 11.18 12.55 10.07
CA GLY A 76 12.11 13.51 10.69
C GLY A 76 12.88 14.40 9.72
N LEU A 77 12.29 14.74 8.54
CA LEU A 77 12.88 15.65 7.55
C LEU A 77 12.23 17.05 7.53
N GLY A 78 11.24 17.30 8.36
CA GLY A 78 10.48 18.53 8.41
C GLY A 78 11.23 19.73 9.01
N PRO A 79 10.50 20.82 9.31
CA PRO A 79 11.10 22.05 9.80
C PRO A 79 11.18 22.17 11.32
N THR A 80 10.61 21.24 12.08
CA THR A 80 10.49 21.35 13.53
C THR A 80 11.76 20.87 14.26
N GLU A 81 11.88 21.11 15.56
CA GLU A 81 13.10 20.75 16.30
C GLU A 81 13.26 19.24 16.48
N ASP A 82 12.15 18.53 16.49
CA ASP A 82 12.06 17.08 16.54
C ASP A 82 12.36 16.40 15.18
N ASP A 83 12.36 17.15 14.06
CA ASP A 83 12.84 16.68 12.77
C ASP A 83 14.37 16.64 12.72
N LEU A 84 14.94 15.55 13.22
CA LEU A 84 16.39 15.44 13.48
C LEU A 84 17.11 14.39 12.60
N THR A 85 16.41 13.69 11.73
CA THR A 85 16.98 12.58 10.95
C THR A 85 18.18 13.00 10.10
N LYS A 86 18.09 14.11 9.35
CA LYS A 86 19.20 14.62 8.53
C LYS A 86 20.43 14.96 9.37
N GLN A 87 20.21 15.64 10.50
CA GLN A 87 21.27 16.07 11.42
C GLN A 87 22.00 14.86 12.01
N VAL A 88 21.24 13.86 12.48
CA VAL A 88 21.84 12.66 13.10
C VAL A 88 22.60 11.85 12.06
N VAL A 89 22.04 11.61 10.88
CA VAL A 89 22.74 10.87 9.81
C VAL A 89 23.98 11.64 9.34
N ALA A 90 23.91 12.95 9.13
CA ALA A 90 25.07 13.75 8.76
C ALA A 90 26.17 13.68 9.82
N GLN A 91 25.82 13.81 11.10
CA GLN A 91 26.77 13.71 12.22
C GLN A 91 27.38 12.30 12.29
N HIS A 92 26.58 11.26 12.16
CA HIS A 92 27.02 9.86 12.13
C HIS A 92 28.06 9.60 11.03
N LEU A 93 27.83 10.17 9.85
CA LEU A 93 28.72 10.05 8.69
C LEU A 93 29.88 11.05 8.70
N HIS A 94 30.01 11.88 9.74
CA HIS A 94 30.98 12.97 9.81
C HIS A 94 30.94 13.94 8.61
N LYS A 95 29.70 14.21 8.11
CA LYS A 95 29.43 15.10 6.98
C LYS A 95 28.71 16.36 7.43
N SER A 96 28.80 17.42 6.62
CA SER A 96 28.02 18.63 6.80
C SER A 96 26.62 18.49 6.17
N LEU A 97 25.71 19.36 6.59
CA LEU A 97 24.46 19.62 5.86
C LEU A 97 24.66 20.85 4.97
N VAL A 98 24.23 20.75 3.74
CA VAL A 98 24.30 21.82 2.73
C VAL A 98 22.92 22.15 2.20
N GLU A 99 22.68 23.42 1.86
CA GLU A 99 21.41 23.86 1.28
C GLU A 99 21.29 23.40 -0.18
N ASP A 100 20.17 22.76 -0.51
CA ASP A 100 19.80 22.47 -1.90
C ASP A 100 19.16 23.69 -2.53
N GLN A 101 19.77 24.21 -3.59
CA GLN A 101 19.33 25.44 -4.24
C GLN A 101 17.97 25.30 -4.93
N GLU A 102 17.66 24.12 -5.49
CA GLU A 102 16.36 23.86 -6.11
C GLU A 102 15.26 23.81 -5.06
N GLY A 103 15.47 23.08 -3.97
CA GLY A 103 14.56 23.03 -2.82
C GLY A 103 14.34 24.41 -2.21
N LEU A 104 15.41 25.23 -2.07
CA LEU A 104 15.33 26.60 -1.55
C LEU A 104 14.45 27.48 -2.46
N ASN A 105 14.62 27.40 -3.75
CA ASN A 105 13.81 28.14 -4.70
C ASN A 105 12.31 27.74 -4.62
N ARG A 106 12.04 26.45 -4.49
CA ARG A 106 10.67 25.92 -4.30
C ARG A 106 10.07 26.40 -2.97
N LEU A 107 10.86 26.37 -1.90
CA LEU A 107 10.47 26.87 -0.59
C LEU A 107 10.04 28.34 -0.65
N HIS A 108 10.85 29.20 -1.26
CA HIS A 108 10.54 30.62 -1.45
C HIS A 108 9.27 30.81 -2.29
N GLN A 109 9.10 30.10 -3.40
CA GLN A 109 7.92 30.18 -4.24
C GLN A 109 6.65 29.79 -3.47
N PHE A 110 6.71 28.72 -2.68
CA PHE A 110 5.58 28.26 -1.86
C PHE A 110 5.12 29.34 -0.86
N PHE A 111 6.05 29.94 -0.11
CA PHE A 111 5.72 30.95 0.88
C PHE A 111 5.24 32.26 0.21
N GLN A 112 5.80 32.61 -0.93
CA GLN A 112 5.33 33.76 -1.71
C GLN A 112 3.89 33.57 -2.23
N GLN A 113 3.58 32.40 -2.78
CA GLN A 113 2.23 32.09 -3.31
C GLN A 113 1.19 31.93 -2.20
N SER A 114 1.55 31.27 -1.10
CA SER A 114 0.65 31.07 0.04
C SER A 114 0.43 32.31 0.89
N LYS A 115 1.22 33.37 0.68
CA LYS A 115 1.20 34.62 1.49
C LYS A 115 1.43 34.38 2.98
N ARG A 116 2.10 33.29 3.34
CA ARG A 116 2.48 32.97 4.73
C ARG A 116 3.90 33.47 5.01
N PRO A 117 4.22 33.91 6.24
CA PRO A 117 5.59 34.23 6.59
C PRO A 117 6.44 32.96 6.59
N MET A 118 7.59 33.02 5.95
CA MET A 118 8.63 32.01 6.07
C MET A 118 9.44 32.26 7.34
N THR A 119 9.68 31.22 8.10
CA THR A 119 10.52 31.25 9.32
C THR A 119 11.85 30.56 9.06
N GLU A 120 12.88 30.89 9.85
CA GLU A 120 14.23 30.37 9.65
C GLU A 120 14.31 28.84 9.73
N ASN A 121 13.49 28.23 10.58
CA ASN A 121 13.43 26.77 10.71
C ASN A 121 12.92 26.07 9.43
N ASN A 122 12.21 26.76 8.55
CA ASN A 122 11.81 26.17 7.26
C ASN A 122 13.02 25.81 6.38
N LEU A 123 14.16 26.47 6.57
CA LEU A 123 15.40 26.14 5.85
C LEU A 123 15.90 24.73 6.13
N ARG A 124 15.55 24.13 7.27
CA ARG A 124 15.89 22.73 7.56
C ARG A 124 15.38 21.75 6.51
N GLN A 125 14.22 22.06 5.90
CA GLN A 125 13.60 21.21 4.89
C GLN A 125 14.43 21.06 3.62
N VAL A 126 15.22 22.08 3.29
CA VAL A 126 16.04 22.09 2.07
C VAL A 126 17.51 21.72 2.31
N LEU A 127 17.85 21.30 3.53
CA LEU A 127 19.16 20.76 3.83
C LEU A 127 19.28 19.33 3.30
N ALA A 128 20.43 19.02 2.70
CA ALA A 128 20.82 17.68 2.24
C ALA A 128 22.20 17.32 2.79
N ILE A 129 22.53 16.03 2.81
CA ILE A 129 23.84 15.56 3.29
C ILE A 129 24.90 15.85 2.22
N GLU A 130 26.00 16.51 2.62
CA GLU A 130 27.11 16.85 1.75
C GLU A 130 27.70 15.62 1.04
N GLY A 131 27.89 15.73 -0.29
CA GLY A 131 28.39 14.65 -1.13
C GLY A 131 27.36 13.58 -1.48
N GLY A 132 26.13 13.70 -0.96
CA GLY A 132 25.01 12.86 -1.34
C GLY A 132 24.24 13.40 -2.56
N GLN A 133 23.39 12.55 -3.12
CA GLN A 133 22.41 12.95 -4.15
C GLN A 133 21.15 13.46 -3.46
N VAL A 134 20.65 14.62 -3.90
CA VAL A 134 19.42 15.22 -3.39
C VAL A 134 18.22 14.58 -4.09
N LEU A 135 17.22 14.19 -3.32
CA LEU A 135 15.95 13.71 -3.83
C LEU A 135 14.92 14.83 -3.71
N GLN A 136 14.48 15.35 -4.84
CA GLN A 136 13.48 16.40 -4.88
C GLN A 136 12.10 15.85 -4.45
N ASN A 137 11.35 16.65 -3.69
CA ASN A 137 10.03 16.27 -3.22
C ASN A 137 8.94 16.82 -4.16
N PRO A 138 8.24 15.99 -4.94
CA PRO A 138 7.27 16.50 -5.91
C PRO A 138 5.99 17.06 -5.28
N THR A 139 5.67 16.70 -4.04
CA THR A 139 4.41 17.03 -3.37
C THR A 139 4.57 17.80 -2.06
N GLY A 140 5.79 17.88 -1.54
CA GLY A 140 6.14 18.60 -0.32
C GLY A 140 7.33 19.53 -0.50
N LEU A 141 7.91 19.99 0.61
CA LEU A 141 9.04 20.93 0.63
C LEU A 141 10.35 20.30 1.13
N ALA A 142 10.26 19.27 1.96
CA ALA A 142 11.44 18.62 2.52
C ALA A 142 12.12 17.74 1.47
N VAL A 143 13.39 18.08 1.12
CA VAL A 143 14.19 17.26 0.22
C VAL A 143 14.67 16.00 0.95
N GLY A 144 14.77 14.87 0.23
CA GLY A 144 15.44 13.67 0.69
C GLY A 144 16.92 13.66 0.33
N SER A 145 17.65 12.63 0.75
CA SER A 145 19.05 12.45 0.44
C SER A 145 19.38 10.98 0.21
N PHE A 146 20.28 10.71 -0.73
CA PHE A 146 20.92 9.41 -0.88
C PHE A 146 22.44 9.60 -0.79
N VAL A 147 23.08 8.90 0.12
CA VAL A 147 24.53 8.99 0.34
C VAL A 147 25.10 7.61 0.63
N THR A 148 26.29 7.35 0.10
CA THR A 148 27.05 6.12 0.39
C THR A 148 28.30 6.48 1.16
N GLU A 149 28.54 5.78 2.27
CA GLU A 149 29.75 5.89 3.04
C GLU A 149 30.30 4.48 3.30
N GLY A 150 31.57 4.25 2.91
CA GLY A 150 32.17 2.92 3.00
C GLY A 150 31.41 1.87 2.16
N THR A 151 30.78 0.92 2.83
CA THR A 151 29.99 -0.16 2.21
C THR A 151 28.49 0.00 2.40
N THR A 152 28.05 1.00 3.15
CA THR A 152 26.64 1.22 3.49
C THR A 152 26.10 2.46 2.80
N SER A 153 24.90 2.35 2.29
CA SER A 153 24.16 3.45 1.67
C SER A 153 22.97 3.85 2.55
N TYR A 154 22.68 5.13 2.53
CA TYR A 154 21.61 5.75 3.33
C TYR A 154 20.64 6.46 2.41
N LEU A 155 19.38 6.12 2.52
CA LEU A 155 18.28 6.75 1.79
C LEU A 155 17.35 7.44 2.80
N LEU A 156 17.24 8.76 2.75
CA LEU A 156 16.42 9.56 3.65
C LEU A 156 15.15 10.04 2.90
N LEU A 157 13.99 9.68 3.42
CA LEU A 157 12.68 9.97 2.84
C LEU A 157 11.77 10.69 3.86
N PRO A 158 10.81 11.51 3.42
CA PRO A 158 9.87 12.18 4.31
C PRO A 158 8.93 11.21 5.03
N GLY A 159 8.27 11.68 6.09
CA GLY A 159 7.31 10.89 6.88
C GLY A 159 5.94 10.72 6.22
N PRO A 160 5.29 11.79 5.72
CA PRO A 160 3.95 11.70 5.15
C PRO A 160 3.92 10.79 3.90
N PRO A 161 3.02 9.77 3.83
CA PRO A 161 2.96 8.85 2.69
C PRO A 161 2.72 9.54 1.34
N ASN A 162 1.94 10.63 1.32
CA ASN A 162 1.68 11.42 0.12
C ASN A 162 2.92 12.18 -0.40
N GLU A 163 4.00 12.26 0.38
CA GLU A 163 5.30 12.81 -0.01
C GLU A 163 6.31 11.69 -0.28
N LEU A 164 6.37 10.69 0.60
CA LEU A 164 7.30 9.57 0.51
C LEU A 164 7.10 8.76 -0.78
N ILE A 165 5.86 8.37 -1.07
CA ILE A 165 5.55 7.50 -2.21
C ILE A 165 5.97 8.15 -3.55
N PRO A 166 5.56 9.39 -3.87
CA PRO A 166 6.00 10.03 -5.11
C PRO A 166 7.52 10.28 -5.16
N MET A 167 8.16 10.66 -4.04
CA MET A 167 9.61 10.84 -3.99
C MET A 167 10.33 9.53 -4.23
N PHE A 168 9.89 8.44 -3.61
CA PHE A 168 10.47 7.13 -3.85
C PHE A 168 10.35 6.72 -5.31
N GLN A 169 9.15 6.75 -5.87
CA GLN A 169 8.89 6.29 -7.23
C GLN A 169 9.62 7.11 -8.30
N GLN A 170 9.68 8.44 -8.15
CA GLN A 170 10.22 9.34 -9.16
C GLN A 170 11.74 9.57 -9.03
N ALA A 171 12.27 9.55 -7.81
CA ALA A 171 13.67 9.88 -7.56
C ALA A 171 14.48 8.72 -6.96
N ALA A 172 14.02 8.09 -5.88
CA ALA A 172 14.79 7.06 -5.20
C ALA A 172 14.88 5.76 -6.00
N ARG A 173 13.76 5.29 -6.57
CA ARG A 173 13.70 4.03 -7.30
C ARG A 173 14.65 3.98 -8.51
N PRO A 174 14.68 4.96 -9.44
CA PRO A 174 15.66 4.97 -10.52
C PRO A 174 17.10 4.97 -10.02
N LEU A 175 17.37 5.74 -8.96
CA LEU A 175 18.69 5.84 -8.36
C LEU A 175 19.13 4.50 -7.74
N LEU A 176 18.23 3.79 -7.05
CA LEU A 176 18.54 2.47 -6.48
C LEU A 176 18.82 1.42 -7.58
N ILE A 177 18.10 1.47 -8.71
CA ILE A 177 18.35 0.61 -9.88
C ILE A 177 19.77 0.84 -10.41
N ASP A 178 20.19 2.11 -10.54
CA ASP A 178 21.49 2.47 -11.05
C ASP A 178 22.62 2.16 -10.06
N ALA A 179 22.39 2.44 -8.77
CA ALA A 179 23.38 2.20 -7.71
C ALA A 179 23.57 0.71 -7.39
N PHE A 180 22.51 -0.07 -7.51
CA PHE A 180 22.45 -1.48 -7.11
C PHE A 180 21.85 -2.35 -8.20
N PRO A 181 22.51 -2.52 -9.34
CA PRO A 181 22.01 -3.36 -10.42
C PRO A 181 21.92 -4.81 -9.93
N GLN A 182 20.69 -5.30 -9.77
CA GLN A 182 20.44 -6.70 -9.42
C GLN A 182 20.36 -7.54 -10.69
N GLU A 183 20.93 -8.73 -10.65
CA GLU A 183 20.81 -9.69 -11.76
C GLU A 183 19.41 -10.34 -11.80
N GLU A 184 18.70 -10.35 -10.67
CA GLU A 184 17.38 -10.97 -10.52
C GLU A 184 16.39 -9.99 -9.92
N GLN A 185 15.17 -10.02 -10.42
CA GLN A 185 14.04 -9.21 -9.93
C GLN A 185 12.95 -10.13 -9.40
N LEU A 186 12.17 -9.64 -8.42
CA LEU A 186 10.96 -10.30 -7.97
C LEU A 186 9.76 -9.72 -8.72
N ILE A 187 9.00 -10.58 -9.36
CA ILE A 187 7.69 -10.25 -9.92
C ILE A 187 6.62 -11.03 -9.19
N SER A 188 5.49 -10.40 -8.93
CA SER A 188 4.41 -11.02 -8.16
C SER A 188 3.07 -10.83 -8.85
N ARG A 189 2.18 -11.84 -8.68
CA ARG A 189 0.78 -11.79 -9.09
C ARG A 189 -0.09 -12.17 -7.91
N VAL A 190 -1.07 -11.33 -7.59
CA VAL A 190 -2.01 -11.60 -6.50
C VAL A 190 -3.33 -12.05 -7.08
N LEU A 191 -3.76 -13.25 -6.68
CA LEU A 191 -5.03 -13.88 -7.00
C LEU A 191 -5.97 -13.70 -5.82
N ARG A 192 -7.24 -13.36 -6.07
CA ARG A 192 -8.24 -13.09 -5.04
C ARG A 192 -9.37 -14.10 -5.09
N PHE A 193 -9.74 -14.62 -3.92
CA PHE A 193 -10.73 -15.68 -3.77
C PHE A 193 -11.80 -15.27 -2.76
N TYR A 194 -13.06 -15.51 -3.11
CA TYR A 194 -14.23 -15.27 -2.25
C TYR A 194 -15.02 -16.56 -2.07
N GLY A 195 -15.62 -16.74 -0.88
CA GLY A 195 -16.45 -17.92 -0.60
C GLY A 195 -15.67 -19.18 -0.19
N ILE A 196 -14.36 -19.06 0.02
CA ILE A 196 -13.50 -20.12 0.55
C ILE A 196 -12.68 -19.59 1.73
N GLY A 197 -12.53 -20.37 2.77
CA GLY A 197 -11.65 -20.04 3.92
C GLY A 197 -10.18 -20.36 3.62
N GLU A 198 -9.25 -19.65 4.32
CA GLU A 198 -7.81 -19.85 4.14
C GLU A 198 -7.39 -21.31 4.34
N SER A 199 -7.84 -21.95 5.42
CA SER A 199 -7.50 -23.34 5.73
C SER A 199 -7.94 -24.31 4.63
N GLN A 200 -9.15 -24.14 4.09
CA GLN A 200 -9.66 -24.95 3.00
C GLN A 200 -8.85 -24.70 1.73
N LEU A 201 -8.62 -23.44 1.36
CA LEU A 201 -7.84 -23.09 0.17
C LEU A 201 -6.44 -23.68 0.23
N VAL A 202 -5.72 -23.53 1.36
CA VAL A 202 -4.39 -24.10 1.58
C VAL A 202 -4.42 -25.64 1.46
N THR A 203 -5.45 -26.28 1.98
CA THR A 203 -5.62 -27.75 1.88
C THR A 203 -5.74 -28.19 0.43
N GLU A 204 -6.56 -27.52 -0.38
CA GLU A 204 -6.74 -27.85 -1.80
C GLU A 204 -5.46 -27.70 -2.62
N ILE A 205 -4.64 -26.68 -2.32
CA ILE A 205 -3.39 -26.42 -3.03
C ILE A 205 -2.14 -26.93 -2.28
N GLN A 206 -2.29 -27.73 -1.23
CA GLN A 206 -1.19 -28.17 -0.36
C GLN A 206 -0.03 -28.81 -1.15
N SER A 207 -0.33 -29.61 -2.19
CA SER A 207 0.69 -30.21 -3.03
C SER A 207 1.54 -29.19 -3.81
N LEU A 208 0.98 -28.04 -4.15
CA LEU A 208 1.69 -26.95 -4.81
C LEU A 208 2.59 -26.19 -3.82
N ILE A 209 2.08 -25.92 -2.62
CA ILE A 209 2.83 -25.23 -1.55
C ILE A 209 3.98 -26.11 -1.04
N ALA A 210 3.75 -27.41 -0.82
CA ALA A 210 4.77 -28.30 -0.25
C ALA A 210 6.00 -28.50 -1.16
N HIS A 211 5.85 -28.36 -2.47
CA HIS A 211 6.91 -28.58 -3.45
C HIS A 211 7.34 -27.30 -4.17
N GLN A 212 6.91 -26.14 -3.65
CA GLN A 212 7.26 -24.87 -4.27
C GLN A 212 8.76 -24.56 -4.11
N THR A 213 9.33 -23.98 -5.14
CA THR A 213 10.69 -23.44 -5.14
C THR A 213 10.69 -22.02 -5.73
N ASN A 214 10.36 -21.91 -6.99
CA ASN A 214 10.18 -20.68 -7.76
C ASN A 214 9.17 -20.96 -8.88
N PRO A 215 7.95 -20.43 -8.82
CA PRO A 215 7.41 -19.42 -7.88
C PRO A 215 7.16 -19.91 -6.45
N THR A 216 7.13 -18.97 -5.51
CA THR A 216 6.56 -19.17 -4.19
C THR A 216 5.06 -18.82 -4.18
N ILE A 217 4.28 -19.49 -3.33
CA ILE A 217 2.84 -19.30 -3.15
C ILE A 217 2.59 -18.95 -1.69
N ALA A 218 2.10 -17.75 -1.42
CA ALA A 218 1.83 -17.29 -0.06
C ALA A 218 0.34 -16.93 0.09
N PRO A 219 -0.42 -17.62 0.96
CA PRO A 219 -1.79 -17.28 1.29
C PRO A 219 -1.84 -16.14 2.32
N TYR A 220 -2.84 -15.29 2.20
CA TYR A 220 -3.15 -14.21 3.15
C TYR A 220 -4.65 -14.14 3.37
N ALA A 221 -5.10 -14.33 4.61
CA ALA A 221 -6.48 -14.07 4.99
C ALA A 221 -6.75 -12.57 5.07
N LYS A 222 -7.86 -12.15 4.47
CA LYS A 222 -8.40 -10.79 4.60
C LYS A 222 -9.86 -10.90 5.08
N PRO A 223 -10.49 -9.83 5.56
CA PRO A 223 -11.91 -9.87 5.91
C PRO A 223 -12.76 -10.37 4.73
N ASN A 224 -13.44 -11.51 4.94
CA ASN A 224 -14.33 -12.17 3.97
C ASN A 224 -13.69 -12.66 2.65
N GLU A 225 -12.38 -12.69 2.53
CA GLU A 225 -11.68 -13.19 1.33
C GLU A 225 -10.32 -13.80 1.68
N VAL A 226 -9.75 -14.51 0.73
CA VAL A 226 -8.36 -15.00 0.80
C VAL A 226 -7.63 -14.54 -0.45
N THR A 227 -6.39 -14.09 -0.31
CA THR A 227 -5.52 -13.82 -1.44
C THR A 227 -4.35 -14.78 -1.49
N LEU A 228 -3.92 -15.14 -2.69
CA LEU A 228 -2.67 -15.86 -2.92
C LEU A 228 -1.71 -14.96 -3.67
N ARG A 229 -0.54 -14.72 -3.11
CA ARG A 229 0.56 -14.05 -3.79
C ARG A 229 1.48 -15.11 -4.39
N LEU A 230 1.58 -15.12 -5.72
CA LEU A 230 2.58 -15.89 -6.46
C LEU A 230 3.78 -14.99 -6.69
N THR A 231 5.00 -15.40 -6.31
CA THR A 231 6.19 -14.58 -6.48
C THR A 231 7.28 -15.38 -7.19
N VAL A 232 7.80 -14.84 -8.28
CA VAL A 232 8.91 -15.39 -9.06
C VAL A 232 10.15 -14.52 -8.89
N LYS A 233 11.28 -15.15 -8.65
CA LYS A 233 12.60 -14.53 -8.76
C LYS A 233 13.19 -14.88 -10.13
N THR A 234 13.50 -13.85 -10.94
CA THR A 234 13.91 -14.05 -12.33
C THR A 234 14.88 -13.00 -12.84
N LYS A 235 15.73 -13.41 -13.81
CA LYS A 235 16.58 -12.51 -14.61
C LYS A 235 15.87 -12.04 -15.89
N ASP A 236 14.87 -12.80 -16.34
CA ASP A 236 14.10 -12.56 -17.55
C ASP A 236 12.63 -12.40 -17.19
N LEU A 237 12.11 -11.19 -17.39
CA LEU A 237 10.72 -10.86 -17.08
C LEU A 237 9.71 -11.70 -17.87
N VAL A 238 10.03 -12.04 -19.15
CA VAL A 238 9.13 -12.86 -19.97
C VAL A 238 9.05 -14.27 -19.43
N ALA A 239 10.19 -14.89 -19.16
CA ALA A 239 10.25 -16.21 -18.55
C ALA A 239 9.60 -16.22 -17.14
N GLY A 240 9.74 -15.13 -16.39
CA GLY A 240 9.10 -14.97 -15.09
C GLY A 240 7.58 -14.91 -15.19
N GLU A 241 7.03 -14.18 -16.12
CA GLU A 241 5.59 -14.11 -16.38
C GLU A 241 5.01 -15.46 -16.85
N GLU A 242 5.76 -16.22 -17.66
CA GLU A 242 5.37 -17.58 -18.05
C GLU A 242 5.30 -18.52 -16.83
N LEU A 243 6.26 -18.42 -15.91
CA LEU A 243 6.25 -19.21 -14.66
C LEU A 243 5.08 -18.81 -13.75
N LEU A 244 4.76 -17.53 -13.62
CA LEU A 244 3.57 -17.05 -12.90
C LEU A 244 2.30 -17.65 -13.51
N THR A 245 2.15 -17.55 -14.82
CA THR A 245 0.98 -18.05 -15.56
C THR A 245 0.81 -19.56 -15.39
N ALA A 246 1.88 -20.34 -15.57
CA ALA A 246 1.84 -21.78 -15.38
C ALA A 246 1.50 -22.22 -13.94
N THR A 247 1.89 -21.39 -12.95
CA THR A 247 1.56 -21.66 -11.54
C THR A 247 0.13 -21.27 -11.22
N GLU A 248 -0.33 -20.13 -11.72
CA GLU A 248 -1.72 -19.67 -11.63
C GLU A 248 -2.68 -20.73 -12.22
N GLU A 249 -2.42 -21.25 -13.41
CA GLU A 249 -3.24 -22.29 -14.03
C GLU A 249 -3.40 -23.53 -13.13
N LYS A 250 -2.31 -23.95 -12.47
CA LYS A 250 -2.34 -25.09 -11.51
C LYS A 250 -3.17 -24.76 -10.27
N VAL A 251 -3.11 -23.53 -9.78
CA VAL A 251 -3.92 -23.06 -8.64
C VAL A 251 -5.38 -23.00 -9.05
N LEU A 252 -5.70 -22.35 -10.17
CA LEU A 252 -7.09 -22.18 -10.64
C LEU A 252 -7.74 -23.49 -11.04
N ALA A 253 -7.00 -24.48 -11.50
CA ALA A 253 -7.52 -25.85 -11.73
C ALA A 253 -8.09 -26.52 -10.45
N LYS A 254 -7.68 -26.05 -9.26
CA LYS A 254 -8.12 -26.60 -7.97
C LYS A 254 -9.16 -25.73 -7.25
N VAL A 255 -9.00 -24.42 -7.31
CA VAL A 255 -9.80 -23.45 -6.54
C VAL A 255 -10.39 -22.31 -7.39
N GLY A 256 -10.41 -22.48 -8.71
CA GLY A 256 -10.86 -21.46 -9.67
C GLY A 256 -12.32 -21.03 -9.50
N ASP A 257 -13.20 -21.89 -8.99
CA ASP A 257 -14.61 -21.57 -8.72
C ASP A 257 -14.78 -20.41 -7.71
N TYR A 258 -13.76 -20.18 -6.88
CA TYR A 258 -13.74 -19.10 -5.88
C TYR A 258 -13.00 -17.86 -6.34
N PHE A 259 -12.29 -17.93 -7.49
CA PHE A 259 -11.48 -16.84 -8.02
C PHE A 259 -12.37 -15.73 -8.56
N TYR A 260 -12.10 -14.47 -8.17
CA TYR A 260 -12.87 -13.35 -8.64
C TYR A 260 -12.04 -12.18 -9.24
N GLY A 261 -10.74 -12.20 -9.11
CA GLY A 261 -9.91 -11.11 -9.67
C GLY A 261 -8.46 -11.11 -9.20
N TYR A 262 -7.74 -10.08 -9.64
CA TYR A 262 -6.31 -9.89 -9.40
C TYR A 262 -6.03 -8.59 -8.64
N GLY A 263 -4.82 -8.51 -8.07
CA GLY A 263 -4.23 -7.29 -7.54
C GLY A 263 -4.46 -7.08 -6.05
N ASP A 264 -3.56 -6.32 -5.42
CA ASP A 264 -3.62 -5.99 -3.99
C ASP A 264 -4.70 -4.96 -3.69
N ASP A 265 -4.86 -3.95 -4.57
CA ASP A 265 -5.78 -2.81 -4.43
C ASP A 265 -7.13 -3.06 -5.12
N ASN A 266 -7.55 -4.32 -5.18
CA ASN A 266 -8.83 -4.70 -5.77
C ASN A 266 -9.79 -5.16 -4.67
N SER A 267 -11.08 -5.23 -5.00
CA SER A 267 -12.14 -5.70 -4.11
C SER A 267 -13.28 -6.35 -4.90
N LEU A 268 -14.07 -7.18 -4.22
CA LEU A 268 -15.26 -7.78 -4.82
C LEU A 268 -16.25 -6.71 -5.32
N ALA A 269 -16.40 -5.61 -4.58
CA ALA A 269 -17.21 -4.47 -4.98
C ALA A 269 -16.72 -3.83 -6.27
N LYS A 270 -15.39 -3.59 -6.37
CA LYS A 270 -14.80 -3.02 -7.58
C LYS A 270 -14.99 -3.92 -8.79
N VAL A 271 -14.70 -5.20 -8.67
CA VAL A 271 -14.91 -6.17 -9.76
C VAL A 271 -16.37 -6.23 -10.17
N THR A 272 -17.30 -6.19 -9.21
CA THR A 272 -18.74 -6.16 -9.49
C THR A 272 -19.15 -4.92 -10.27
N VAL A 273 -18.69 -3.73 -9.85
CA VAL A 273 -18.97 -2.46 -10.56
C VAL A 273 -18.38 -2.51 -11.98
N ASP A 274 -17.14 -2.97 -12.14
CA ASP A 274 -16.49 -3.07 -13.44
C ASP A 274 -17.23 -4.01 -14.39
N LEU A 275 -17.69 -5.16 -13.90
CA LEU A 275 -18.50 -6.12 -14.67
C LEU A 275 -19.85 -5.54 -15.09
N LEU A 276 -20.54 -4.84 -14.20
CA LEU A 276 -21.82 -4.18 -14.52
C LEU A 276 -21.62 -3.09 -15.58
N LEU A 277 -20.54 -2.31 -15.47
CA LEU A 277 -20.18 -1.30 -16.48
C LEU A 277 -19.91 -1.93 -17.85
N GLN A 278 -19.12 -2.99 -17.89
CA GLN A 278 -18.77 -3.70 -19.13
C GLN A 278 -20.01 -4.30 -19.83
N ASN A 279 -20.96 -4.80 -19.05
CA ASN A 279 -22.18 -5.41 -19.58
C ASN A 279 -23.34 -4.41 -19.78
N GLY A 280 -23.15 -3.11 -19.48
CA GLY A 280 -24.21 -2.10 -19.57
C GLY A 280 -25.38 -2.35 -18.63
N GLN A 281 -25.14 -3.05 -17.51
CA GLN A 281 -26.15 -3.40 -16.53
C GLN A 281 -26.19 -2.40 -15.38
N THR A 282 -27.36 -2.28 -14.75
CA THR A 282 -27.56 -1.45 -13.57
C THR A 282 -27.96 -2.31 -12.38
N VAL A 283 -27.71 -1.79 -11.18
CA VAL A 283 -28.10 -2.43 -9.92
C VAL A 283 -28.83 -1.44 -9.03
N THR A 284 -29.82 -1.93 -8.29
CA THR A 284 -30.46 -1.24 -7.16
C THR A 284 -30.53 -2.18 -5.97
N ALA A 285 -30.82 -1.64 -4.79
CA ALA A 285 -30.97 -2.43 -3.58
C ALA A 285 -32.06 -1.84 -2.68
N ALA A 286 -32.75 -2.74 -1.95
CA ALA A 286 -33.55 -2.37 -0.79
C ALA A 286 -32.90 -2.99 0.45
N GLU A 287 -32.39 -2.15 1.33
CA GLU A 287 -31.69 -2.57 2.55
C GLU A 287 -32.55 -2.36 3.80
N SER A 288 -32.41 -3.27 4.74
CA SER A 288 -33.01 -3.19 6.07
C SER A 288 -31.91 -3.23 7.15
N LEU A 289 -31.48 -4.42 7.58
CA LEU A 289 -30.45 -4.60 8.63
C LEU A 289 -29.15 -3.86 8.35
N THR A 290 -28.68 -3.85 7.12
CA THR A 290 -27.43 -3.26 6.68
C THR A 290 -27.46 -1.74 6.55
N ALA A 291 -28.66 -1.14 6.66
CA ALA A 291 -28.90 0.31 6.75
C ALA A 291 -28.17 1.16 5.68
N GLY A 292 -28.00 0.65 4.47
CA GLY A 292 -27.33 1.34 3.36
C GLY A 292 -25.90 0.92 3.10
N LEU A 293 -25.35 -0.06 3.83
CA LEU A 293 -23.97 -0.50 3.70
C LEU A 293 -23.63 -1.01 2.29
N PHE A 294 -24.50 -1.83 1.69
CA PHE A 294 -24.29 -2.33 0.32
C PHE A 294 -24.21 -1.16 -0.69
N GLN A 295 -25.14 -0.22 -0.57
CA GLN A 295 -25.20 0.96 -1.43
C GLN A 295 -23.99 1.87 -1.25
N SER A 296 -23.58 2.10 0.00
CA SER A 296 -22.38 2.87 0.33
C SER A 296 -21.12 2.23 -0.25
N THR A 297 -20.97 0.90 -0.09
CA THR A 297 -19.83 0.14 -0.63
C THR A 297 -19.72 0.25 -2.15
N LEU A 298 -20.84 0.21 -2.87
CA LEU A 298 -20.81 0.43 -4.32
C LEU A 298 -20.50 1.89 -4.66
N GLY A 299 -21.04 2.84 -3.89
CA GLY A 299 -20.85 4.29 -4.10
C GLY A 299 -19.42 4.77 -3.95
N GLU A 300 -18.58 4.06 -3.20
CA GLU A 300 -17.16 4.35 -3.03
C GLU A 300 -16.34 4.05 -4.30
N ILE A 301 -16.85 3.22 -5.21
CA ILE A 301 -16.13 2.81 -6.41
C ILE A 301 -16.27 3.87 -7.51
N ALA A 302 -15.16 4.28 -8.09
CA ALA A 302 -15.14 5.23 -9.19
C ALA A 302 -15.97 4.70 -10.39
N GLY A 303 -16.88 5.52 -10.90
CA GLY A 303 -17.77 5.14 -12.00
C GLY A 303 -19.09 4.48 -11.58
N ALA A 304 -19.30 4.21 -10.29
CA ALA A 304 -20.53 3.59 -9.76
C ALA A 304 -21.81 4.33 -10.16
N SER A 305 -21.78 5.65 -10.34
CA SER A 305 -22.95 6.45 -10.76
C SER A 305 -23.54 6.05 -12.12
N LYS A 306 -22.80 5.33 -12.95
CA LYS A 306 -23.28 4.81 -14.23
C LYS A 306 -24.13 3.56 -14.05
N ILE A 307 -23.83 2.74 -13.05
CA ILE A 307 -24.50 1.45 -12.81
C ILE A 307 -25.48 1.47 -11.62
N PHE A 308 -25.26 2.35 -10.66
CA PHE A 308 -26.08 2.52 -9.47
C PHE A 308 -26.76 3.88 -9.49
N LYS A 309 -28.08 3.91 -9.66
CA LYS A 309 -28.89 5.13 -9.76
C LYS A 309 -29.50 5.54 -8.42
N GLY A 310 -29.56 4.61 -7.49
CA GLY A 310 -30.12 4.77 -6.17
C GLY A 310 -30.67 3.48 -5.63
N GLY A 311 -31.18 3.53 -4.40
CA GLY A 311 -31.79 2.39 -3.72
C GLY A 311 -32.53 2.88 -2.48
N PHE A 312 -33.04 1.94 -1.70
CA PHE A 312 -33.93 2.19 -0.58
C PHE A 312 -33.33 1.67 0.72
N VAL A 313 -33.48 2.42 1.79
CA VAL A 313 -33.20 1.96 3.16
C VAL A 313 -34.54 1.94 3.90
N THR A 314 -35.12 0.76 4.05
CA THR A 314 -36.44 0.57 4.66
C THR A 314 -36.29 -0.31 5.90
N TYR A 315 -35.87 0.33 7.01
CA TYR A 315 -35.50 -0.36 8.23
C TYR A 315 -36.71 -0.85 9.02
N SER A 316 -37.77 -0.02 9.15
CA SER A 316 -39.00 -0.35 9.85
C SER A 316 -40.05 -1.00 8.94
N GLN A 317 -41.04 -1.66 9.54
CA GLN A 317 -42.22 -2.15 8.83
C GLN A 317 -42.92 -1.02 8.08
N GLU A 318 -43.17 0.07 8.76
CA GLU A 318 -43.83 1.25 8.17
C GLU A 318 -43.13 1.77 6.91
N THR A 319 -41.77 1.80 6.90
CA THR A 319 -41.03 2.26 5.73
C THR A 319 -41.04 1.24 4.60
N LYS A 320 -41.13 -0.07 4.89
CA LYS A 320 -41.33 -1.14 3.89
C LYS A 320 -42.69 -0.99 3.18
N GLU A 321 -43.75 -0.75 3.94
CA GLU A 321 -45.09 -0.53 3.43
C GLU A 321 -45.16 0.80 2.63
N ASN A 322 -44.76 1.91 3.22
CA ASN A 322 -44.96 3.24 2.65
C ASN A 322 -44.03 3.59 1.48
N PHE A 323 -42.77 3.13 1.49
CA PHE A 323 -41.79 3.52 0.45
C PHE A 323 -41.66 2.46 -0.63
N LEU A 324 -41.71 1.17 -0.28
CA LEU A 324 -41.59 0.09 -1.24
C LEU A 324 -42.95 -0.49 -1.66
N GLY A 325 -44.01 -0.20 -0.92
CA GLY A 325 -45.35 -0.75 -1.17
C GLY A 325 -45.45 -2.26 -0.89
N ILE A 326 -44.69 -2.73 0.11
CA ILE A 326 -44.83 -4.11 0.61
C ILE A 326 -46.22 -4.24 1.26
N SER A 327 -46.95 -5.31 0.95
CA SER A 327 -48.28 -5.46 1.51
C SER A 327 -48.26 -5.76 3.01
N HIS A 328 -49.19 -5.19 3.74
CA HIS A 328 -49.35 -5.45 5.17
C HIS A 328 -49.60 -6.94 5.44
N GLU A 329 -50.43 -7.59 4.61
CA GLU A 329 -50.73 -9.01 4.71
C GLU A 329 -49.49 -9.89 4.63
N LEU A 330 -48.57 -9.59 3.70
CA LEU A 330 -47.32 -10.33 3.57
C LEU A 330 -46.45 -10.20 4.83
N LEU A 331 -46.40 -8.99 5.41
CA LEU A 331 -45.60 -8.75 6.61
C LEU A 331 -46.21 -9.38 7.86
N GLU A 332 -47.55 -9.44 7.95
CA GLU A 332 -48.24 -10.11 9.05
C GLU A 332 -48.12 -11.64 8.94
N GLU A 333 -48.21 -12.21 7.74
CA GLU A 333 -48.14 -13.66 7.52
C GLU A 333 -46.72 -14.21 7.69
N HIS A 334 -45.73 -13.51 7.11
CA HIS A 334 -44.34 -14.02 7.02
C HIS A 334 -43.36 -13.31 7.92
N GLY A 335 -43.71 -12.14 8.47
CA GLY A 335 -42.83 -11.27 9.27
C GLY A 335 -41.95 -10.39 8.42
N THR A 336 -41.44 -9.33 9.06
CA THR A 336 -40.55 -8.34 8.44
C THR A 336 -39.11 -8.85 8.16
N VAL A 337 -38.73 -9.98 8.79
CA VAL A 337 -37.46 -10.67 8.62
C VAL A 337 -37.75 -12.08 8.08
N SER A 338 -37.92 -12.17 6.79
CA SER A 338 -38.27 -13.42 6.09
C SER A 338 -37.79 -13.40 4.66
N GLU A 339 -37.69 -14.58 4.05
CA GLU A 339 -37.36 -14.73 2.64
C GLU A 339 -38.41 -14.06 1.74
N ALA A 340 -39.70 -14.22 2.08
CA ALA A 340 -40.78 -13.58 1.36
C ALA A 340 -40.70 -12.07 1.35
N CYS A 341 -40.43 -11.46 2.52
CA CYS A 341 -40.20 -10.01 2.64
C CYS A 341 -38.97 -9.55 1.85
N ALA A 342 -37.85 -10.27 1.95
CA ALA A 342 -36.61 -9.89 1.24
C ALA A 342 -36.81 -9.95 -0.29
N LYS A 343 -37.48 -10.96 -0.79
CA LYS A 343 -37.81 -11.12 -2.21
C LYS A 343 -38.70 -9.97 -2.71
N GLU A 344 -39.79 -9.69 -2.01
CA GLU A 344 -40.69 -8.59 -2.35
C GLU A 344 -39.98 -7.22 -2.31
N MET A 345 -39.11 -6.97 -1.31
CA MET A 345 -38.27 -5.76 -1.23
C MET A 345 -37.41 -5.61 -2.48
N ALA A 346 -36.75 -6.67 -2.92
CA ALA A 346 -35.89 -6.63 -4.10
C ALA A 346 -36.68 -6.39 -5.39
N GLU A 347 -37.85 -7.06 -5.56
CA GLU A 347 -38.71 -6.91 -6.71
C GLU A 347 -39.28 -5.49 -6.82
N LYS A 348 -39.76 -4.93 -5.72
CA LYS A 348 -40.26 -3.54 -5.65
C LYS A 348 -39.17 -2.52 -5.92
N ALA A 349 -38.00 -2.65 -5.31
CA ALA A 349 -36.89 -1.76 -5.56
C ALA A 349 -36.44 -1.75 -7.03
N ARG A 350 -36.58 -2.89 -7.74
CA ARG A 350 -36.27 -2.97 -9.17
C ARG A 350 -37.31 -2.35 -10.05
N GLN A 351 -38.58 -2.28 -9.62
CA GLN A 351 -39.69 -1.71 -10.37
C GLN A 351 -39.74 -0.19 -10.29
N LEU A 352 -39.27 0.40 -9.17
CA LEU A 352 -39.18 1.84 -8.93
C LEU A 352 -37.94 2.43 -9.56
#